data_ff50a9f21446090bdd654c09026ee7b8
#
_entry.id   ff50a9f21446090bdd654c09026ee7b8
#
_cell.length_a   1.000
_cell.length_b   1.000
_cell.length_c   1.000
_cell.angle_alpha   90.00
_cell.angle_beta   90.00
_cell.angle_gamma   90.00
#
_symmetry.space_group_name_H-M   'P 1'
#
loop_
_entity.id
_entity.type
_entity.pdbx_description
1 polymer ?
#
loop_
_entity_poly.entity_id
_entity_poly.type
_entity_poly.pdbx_seq_one_letter_code
_entity_poly.pdbx_strand_id
1 'polypeptide(L)'
;MGKITAAITGVGEYLPDYILTNEELSTMVDTSDEWIMSHIGVKTRHILKGEGVGSSYMGARAVINLLDKAGVDPMEIDLVICATVTPDMFFLNHMNL
;
A
#
# COMPACT_ATOMS: atom_id res chain seq x y z
N MET A 1 -19.40 -23.34 -23.20
CA MET A 1 -18.64 -22.18 -22.76
C MET A 1 -18.01 -22.42 -21.44
N GLY A 2 -16.74 -22.26 -21.33
CA GLY A 2 -16.04 -22.46 -20.07
C GLY A 2 -16.26 -21.31 -19.11
N LYS A 3 -15.95 -21.55 -17.84
CA LYS A 3 -15.98 -20.50 -16.84
C LYS A 3 -14.71 -19.68 -16.95
N ILE A 4 -14.84 -18.39 -16.70
CA ILE A 4 -13.68 -17.54 -16.54
C ILE A 4 -13.34 -17.54 -15.04
N THR A 5 -12.14 -17.92 -14.73
CA THR A 5 -11.67 -17.97 -13.34
C THR A 5 -10.42 -17.12 -13.20
N ALA A 6 -10.10 -16.78 -11.98
CA ALA A 6 -8.89 -16.04 -11.65
C ALA A 6 -8.20 -16.71 -10.49
N ALA A 7 -6.89 -16.65 -10.48
CA ALA A 7 -6.09 -17.19 -9.39
C ALA A 7 -5.03 -16.17 -8.99
N ILE A 8 -4.76 -16.10 -7.69
CA ILE A 8 -3.67 -15.27 -7.19
C ILE A 8 -2.39 -16.08 -7.33
N THR A 9 -1.46 -15.61 -8.14
CA THR A 9 -0.22 -16.33 -8.42
C THR A 9 1.00 -15.70 -7.77
N GLY A 10 0.84 -14.58 -7.12
CA GLY A 10 1.94 -13.95 -6.39
C GLY A 10 1.46 -12.80 -5.53
N VAL A 11 2.23 -12.49 -4.50
CA VAL A 11 1.98 -11.36 -3.63
C VAL A 11 3.27 -10.61 -3.39
N GLY A 12 3.18 -9.33 -3.15
CA GLY A 12 4.32 -8.50 -2.84
C GLY A 12 3.91 -7.36 -1.92
N GLU A 13 4.90 -6.76 -1.28
CA GLU A 13 4.63 -5.70 -0.32
C GLU A 13 5.73 -4.66 -0.30
N TYR A 14 5.44 -3.52 0.26
CA TYR A 14 6.42 -2.51 0.59
C TYR A 14 6.02 -1.86 1.91
N LEU A 15 6.95 -1.82 2.85
CA LEU A 15 6.76 -1.17 4.14
C LEU A 15 7.73 0.00 4.23
N PRO A 16 7.24 1.24 4.28
CA PRO A 16 8.11 2.39 4.51
C PRO A 16 8.89 2.25 5.82
N ASP A 17 10.03 2.92 5.90
CA ASP A 17 10.94 2.73 7.02
C ASP A 17 10.48 3.33 8.33
N TYR A 18 9.73 4.41 8.29
CA TYR A 18 9.33 5.09 9.52
C TYR A 18 8.25 4.31 10.24
N ILE A 19 8.51 3.98 11.49
CA ILE A 19 7.54 3.25 12.32
C ILE A 19 6.90 4.21 13.30
N LEU A 20 5.59 4.37 13.19
CA LEU A 20 4.82 5.20 14.11
C LEU A 20 4.20 4.31 15.17
N THR A 21 4.58 4.53 16.42
CA THR A 21 4.05 3.76 17.55
C THR A 21 2.76 4.38 18.07
N ASN A 22 2.01 3.62 18.87
CA ASN A 22 0.82 4.14 19.54
C ASN A 22 1.17 5.29 20.48
N GLU A 23 2.31 5.21 21.14
CA GLU A 23 2.75 6.27 22.05
C GLU A 23 3.00 7.57 21.28
N GLU A 24 3.66 7.48 20.15
CA GLU A 24 3.89 8.67 19.31
C GLU A 24 2.56 9.22 18.77
N LEU A 25 1.69 8.35 18.31
CA LEU A 25 0.39 8.75 17.77
C LEU A 25 -0.45 9.47 18.83
N SER A 26 -0.37 9.04 20.09
CA SER A 26 -1.11 9.67 21.17
C SER A 26 -0.68 11.11 21.44
N THR A 27 0.49 11.52 20.97
CA THR A 27 0.94 12.91 21.08
C THR A 27 0.35 13.80 19.99
N MET A 28 -0.22 13.21 18.95
CA MET A 28 -0.75 13.95 17.81
C MET A 28 -2.27 13.99 17.77
N VAL A 29 -2.92 12.97 18.26
CA VAL A 29 -4.38 12.89 18.27
C VAL A 29 -4.85 12.34 19.62
N ASP A 30 -6.13 12.54 19.92
CA ASP A 30 -6.70 12.13 21.21
C ASP A 30 -6.96 10.63 21.21
N THR A 31 -5.96 9.86 21.58
CA THR A 31 -6.06 8.42 21.66
C THR A 31 -5.04 7.89 22.68
N SER A 32 -5.04 6.60 22.92
CA SER A 32 -4.08 5.94 23.79
C SER A 32 -3.76 4.55 23.27
N ASP A 33 -2.62 4.01 23.69
CA ASP A 33 -2.24 2.64 23.34
C ASP A 33 -3.30 1.65 23.82
N GLU A 34 -3.86 1.84 25.00
CA GLU A 34 -4.89 0.95 25.52
C GLU A 34 -6.12 0.92 24.63
N TRP A 35 -6.57 2.11 24.19
CA TRP A 35 -7.73 2.21 23.31
C TRP A 35 -7.48 1.53 21.98
N ILE A 36 -6.33 1.81 21.37
CA ILE A 36 -5.97 1.24 20.06
C ILE A 36 -5.83 -0.28 20.16
N MET A 37 -5.16 -0.77 21.19
CA MET A 37 -4.96 -2.21 21.36
C MET A 37 -6.28 -2.93 21.60
N SER A 38 -7.18 -2.34 22.37
CA SER A 38 -8.46 -2.98 22.69
C SER A 38 -9.46 -2.95 21.54
N HIS A 39 -9.39 -1.91 20.67
CA HIS A 39 -10.35 -1.74 19.59
C HIS A 39 -9.83 -2.27 18.25
N ILE A 40 -8.54 -2.17 18.01
CA ILE A 40 -7.96 -2.50 16.71
C ILE A 40 -6.88 -3.57 16.82
N GLY A 41 -6.12 -3.55 17.89
CA GLY A 41 -5.06 -4.54 18.11
C GLY A 41 -3.75 -4.24 17.39
N VAL A 42 -3.52 -2.99 16.96
CA VAL A 42 -2.33 -2.61 16.22
C VAL A 42 -1.41 -1.81 17.12
N LYS A 43 -0.15 -2.19 17.22
CA LYS A 43 0.85 -1.48 18.03
C LYS A 43 1.60 -0.42 17.26
N THR A 44 1.92 -0.71 16.02
CA THR A 44 2.72 0.17 15.19
C THR A 44 2.21 0.14 13.76
N ARG A 45 2.60 1.11 12.97
CA ARG A 45 2.34 1.15 11.52
C ARG A 45 3.51 1.82 10.84
N HIS A 46 3.70 1.52 9.57
CA HIS A 46 4.74 2.12 8.77
C HIS A 46 4.15 3.31 8.01
N ILE A 47 4.85 4.43 8.04
CA ILE A 47 4.39 5.67 7.43
C ILE A 47 5.38 6.11 6.39
N LEU A 48 4.89 6.44 5.20
CA LEU A 48 5.73 7.00 4.16
C LEU A 48 5.92 8.49 4.43
N LYS A 49 7.16 8.91 4.57
CA LYS A 49 7.50 10.31 4.75
C LYS A 49 8.33 10.80 3.57
N GLY A 50 8.16 12.03 3.22
CA GLY A 50 8.90 12.67 2.16
C GLY A 50 8.02 13.51 1.27
N GLU A 51 8.58 14.57 0.70
CA GLU A 51 7.84 15.39 -0.23
C GLU A 51 7.82 14.71 -1.59
N GLY A 52 6.71 14.86 -2.28
CA GLY A 52 6.58 14.33 -3.63
C GLY A 52 6.41 12.82 -3.71
N VAL A 53 6.22 12.14 -2.58
CA VAL A 53 5.97 10.69 -2.57
C VAL A 53 4.56 10.42 -2.05
N GLY A 54 3.91 9.45 -2.62
CA GLY A 54 2.53 9.12 -2.24
C GLY A 54 2.20 7.67 -2.56
N SER A 55 0.92 7.41 -2.80
CA SER A 55 0.43 6.04 -3.03
C SER A 55 1.12 5.36 -4.20
N SER A 56 1.42 6.08 -5.27
CA SER A 56 2.07 5.49 -6.42
C SER A 56 3.49 5.03 -6.11
N TYR A 57 4.20 5.75 -5.25
CA TYR A 57 5.54 5.36 -4.83
C TYR A 57 5.49 4.02 -4.09
N MET A 58 4.58 3.89 -3.14
CA MET A 58 4.43 2.65 -2.39
C MET A 58 3.96 1.50 -3.28
N GLY A 59 3.01 1.79 -4.16
CA GLY A 59 2.48 0.79 -5.08
C GLY A 59 3.54 0.28 -6.04
N ALA A 60 4.35 1.16 -6.60
CA ALA A 60 5.42 0.78 -7.51
C ALA A 60 6.45 -0.11 -6.81
N ARG A 61 6.82 0.22 -5.58
CA ARG A 61 7.76 -0.58 -4.81
C ARG A 61 7.21 -1.98 -4.49
N ALA A 62 5.94 -2.05 -4.14
CA ALA A 62 5.29 -3.32 -3.87
C ALA A 62 5.22 -4.18 -5.14
N VAL A 63 4.93 -3.55 -6.29
CA VAL A 63 4.88 -4.25 -7.58
C VAL A 63 6.27 -4.78 -7.96
N ILE A 64 7.32 -3.99 -7.79
CA ILE A 64 8.69 -4.44 -8.07
C ILE A 64 9.01 -5.67 -7.21
N ASN A 65 8.66 -5.63 -5.93
CA ASN A 65 8.88 -6.76 -5.04
C ASN A 65 8.12 -8.00 -5.53
N LEU A 66 6.87 -7.85 -5.93
CA LEU A 66 6.04 -8.93 -6.45
C LEU A 66 6.63 -9.53 -7.74
N LEU A 67 6.98 -8.68 -8.69
CA LEU A 67 7.47 -9.16 -9.99
C LEU A 67 8.80 -9.91 -9.83
N ASP A 68 9.67 -9.42 -8.95
CA ASP A 68 10.93 -10.09 -8.69
C ASP A 68 10.71 -11.46 -8.04
N LYS A 69 9.83 -11.52 -7.06
CA LYS A 69 9.55 -12.77 -6.34
C LYS A 69 8.84 -13.80 -7.22
N ALA A 70 7.93 -13.36 -8.04
CA ALA A 70 7.13 -14.26 -8.87
C ALA A 70 7.81 -14.57 -10.21
N GLY A 71 8.84 -13.83 -10.57
CA GLY A 71 9.51 -14.03 -11.85
C GLY A 71 8.66 -13.63 -13.05
N VAL A 72 7.82 -12.60 -12.89
CA VAL A 72 6.92 -12.16 -13.93
C VAL A 72 7.49 -10.95 -14.64
N ASP A 73 7.43 -10.96 -15.98
CA ASP A 73 7.86 -9.84 -16.78
C ASP A 73 6.76 -8.76 -16.73
N PRO A 74 7.09 -7.49 -16.43
CA PRO A 74 6.08 -6.43 -16.41
C PRO A 74 5.30 -6.30 -17.72
N MET A 75 5.90 -6.70 -18.84
CA MET A 75 5.20 -6.64 -20.13
C MET A 75 4.07 -7.64 -20.26
N GLU A 76 3.98 -8.61 -19.34
CA GLU A 76 2.88 -9.56 -19.34
C GLU A 76 1.65 -9.02 -18.63
N ILE A 77 1.74 -7.85 -18.02
CA ILE A 77 0.61 -7.28 -17.26
C ILE A 77 -0.32 -6.57 -18.23
N ASP A 78 -1.60 -6.94 -18.18
CA ASP A 78 -2.61 -6.33 -19.04
C ASP A 78 -3.46 -5.28 -18.34
N LEU A 79 -3.58 -5.35 -17.03
CA LEU A 79 -4.43 -4.45 -16.28
C LEU A 79 -3.86 -4.21 -14.89
N VAL A 80 -3.86 -2.98 -14.45
CA VAL A 80 -3.44 -2.60 -13.10
C VAL A 80 -4.62 -1.91 -12.41
N ILE A 81 -4.92 -2.35 -11.20
CA ILE A 81 -5.96 -1.71 -10.39
C ILE A 81 -5.31 -1.21 -9.11
N CYS A 82 -5.43 0.09 -8.84
CA CYS A 82 -4.91 0.68 -7.62
C CYS A 82 -6.08 1.15 -6.75
N ALA A 83 -6.33 0.43 -5.67
CA ALA A 83 -7.42 0.75 -4.77
C ALA A 83 -6.91 1.63 -3.64
N THR A 84 -7.29 2.88 -3.64
CA THR A 84 -6.87 3.82 -2.61
C THR A 84 -7.92 4.92 -2.44
N VAL A 85 -8.04 5.44 -1.22
CA VAL A 85 -8.85 6.63 -0.97
C VAL A 85 -7.98 7.89 -0.92
N THR A 86 -6.66 7.73 -1.00
CA THR A 86 -5.72 8.85 -0.99
C THR A 86 -4.78 8.76 -2.20
N PRO A 87 -5.31 8.92 -3.42
CA PRO A 87 -4.47 8.86 -4.60
C PRO A 87 -3.52 10.06 -4.65
N ASP A 88 -2.50 9.97 -5.49
CA ASP A 88 -1.56 11.09 -5.66
C ASP A 88 -2.28 12.31 -6.25
N MET A 89 -3.25 12.07 -7.13
CA MET A 89 -4.06 13.12 -7.73
C MET A 89 -5.51 12.69 -7.82
N PHE A 90 -6.41 13.62 -7.48
CA PHE A 90 -7.81 13.29 -7.46
C PHE A 90 -8.45 13.31 -8.85
N PHE A 91 -7.99 14.13 -9.78
CA PHE A 91 -8.61 14.25 -11.07
C PHE A 91 -7.77 13.68 -12.17
N LEU A 92 -7.23 12.51 -11.98
CA LEU A 92 -6.44 12.04 -12.86
C LEU A 92 -6.99 11.39 -13.92
N ASN A 93 -6.72 11.56 -14.89
CA ASN A 93 -7.25 10.95 -15.83
C ASN A 93 -6.27 10.32 -16.44
N HIS A 94 -5.58 10.12 -16.10
CA HIS A 94 -5.03 9.54 -16.52
C HIS A 94 -4.13 9.09 -17.03
N MET A 95 -3.90 9.22 -17.39
CA MET A 95 -3.26 8.92 -18.11
C MET A 95 -2.07 9.11 -18.16
N ASN A 96 -1.52 9.61 -17.63
CA ASN A 96 -0.24 9.87 -17.54
C ASN A 96 0.53 8.88 -16.89
N LEU A 97 0.40 7.73 -17.11
CA LEU A 97 1.10 6.71 -16.45
C LEU A 97 2.47 6.40 -17.01
#